data_6a8eca0355ee05a00ee835862c5b302f
#
_entry.id   6a8eca0355ee05a00ee835862c5b302f
#
_cell.length_a   1.000
_cell.length_b   1.000
_cell.length_c   1.000
_cell.angle_alpha   90.00
_cell.angle_beta   90.00
_cell.angle_gamma   90.00
#
_symmetry.space_group_name_H-M   'P 1'
#
loop_
_entity.id
_entity.type
_entity.pdbx_description
1 polymer ?
#
loop_
_entity_poly.entity_id
_entity_poly.type
_entity_poly.pdbx_seq_one_letter_code
_entity_poly.pdbx_strand_id
1 'polypeptide(L)'
;MRTAFRALSTFCLISSCSLSVLAQQRSAGDQPSQIRYLPPTSQTYLRFASETDSMLHRDVLDVWFPRTVDNENGGFYSMFSRDWKPEPSQGKFSVFQGRMTWVAAQVAIHHPELKDQFLPIAEHGVDYLNNVLWDKKFGGFFWGLNDHGAITDSFTDRKEMYGESFALYGAAAAYEATHDPKALALAQSEFRWMEAHAHDNKNGGYFEILTREGEPIQAERIDPAKPQKPEGGFPAGYKSMNTHIHLLESISQLYEIWKDDAVRKRLEEMLAIVRDKICVEPGVMNLYFTNDWRPIPDHDSYGHDVETAYLMLEAEDVLGVPHDPKTERMAKMLVDHALAYGWDEKLGGFYEHGTTFGEVEDIRKEWWVEMEGLNALLLMHEKYGRQSDIYFNAFQQQWNFIKTYQADPEFHGIYPMVGPDGIAAEQNKGQNWKAAYHDGRALMNVSERLKRLAGNWQSVQLHSSAGTD
;
A
#
# COMPACT_ATOMS: atom_id res chain seq x y z
N MET A 1 -14.67 69.82 -15.41
CA MET A 1 -15.80 69.53 -16.32
C MET A 1 -16.24 68.09 -16.06
N ARG A 2 -17.47 67.93 -15.59
CA ARG A 2 -18.10 66.64 -15.29
C ARG A 2 -18.73 66.11 -16.56
N THR A 3 -18.54 64.82 -16.85
CA THR A 3 -19.43 64.11 -17.78
C THR A 3 -19.68 62.72 -17.24
N ALA A 4 -20.95 62.45 -16.99
CA ALA A 4 -21.49 61.19 -16.53
C ALA A 4 -21.66 60.22 -17.71
N PHE A 5 -21.45 58.91 -17.50
CA PHE A 5 -21.90 57.86 -18.38
C PHE A 5 -22.89 56.94 -17.68
N ARG A 6 -24.05 56.81 -18.31
CA ARG A 6 -25.19 56.00 -17.88
C ARG A 6 -24.95 54.52 -18.16
N ALA A 7 -25.36 53.68 -17.21
CA ALA A 7 -25.47 52.25 -17.36
C ALA A 7 -26.68 51.88 -18.24
N LEU A 8 -26.49 50.98 -19.18
CA LEU A 8 -27.55 50.22 -19.86
C LEU A 8 -27.51 48.77 -19.37
N SER A 9 -28.60 48.41 -18.69
CA SER A 9 -28.85 47.02 -18.27
C SER A 9 -29.48 46.25 -19.45
N THR A 10 -28.83 45.18 -19.88
CA THR A 10 -29.43 44.21 -20.82
C THR A 10 -29.74 42.94 -20.03
N PHE A 11 -31.02 42.65 -19.85
CA PHE A 11 -31.53 41.40 -19.34
C PHE A 11 -31.41 40.31 -20.40
N CYS A 12 -30.64 39.26 -20.15
CA CYS A 12 -30.69 38.01 -20.89
C CYS A 12 -31.46 36.98 -20.07
N LEU A 13 -32.62 36.59 -20.54
CA LEU A 13 -33.36 35.41 -20.06
C LEU A 13 -32.65 34.17 -20.54
N ILE A 14 -32.15 33.39 -19.57
CA ILE A 14 -31.69 32.03 -19.82
C ILE A 14 -32.78 31.08 -19.34
N SER A 15 -33.34 30.35 -20.29
CA SER A 15 -34.32 29.28 -20.12
C SER A 15 -33.67 28.12 -19.35
N SER A 16 -34.21 27.81 -18.19
CA SER A 16 -33.83 26.65 -17.37
C SER A 16 -34.43 25.38 -17.94
N CYS A 17 -33.61 24.53 -18.60
CA CYS A 17 -33.92 23.14 -18.83
C CYS A 17 -33.61 22.34 -17.56
N SER A 18 -34.63 21.91 -16.87
CA SER A 18 -34.54 21.02 -15.71
C SER A 18 -34.26 19.60 -16.17
N LEU A 19 -33.02 19.13 -16.02
CA LEU A 19 -32.71 17.70 -16.02
C LEU A 19 -32.91 17.19 -14.59
N SER A 20 -34.02 16.49 -14.37
CA SER A 20 -34.30 15.73 -13.16
C SER A 20 -33.44 14.46 -13.17
N VAL A 21 -32.29 14.51 -12.49
CA VAL A 21 -31.57 13.32 -12.05
C VAL A 21 -32.24 12.81 -10.79
N LEU A 22 -32.80 11.62 -10.87
CA LEU A 22 -33.31 10.87 -9.71
C LEU A 22 -32.10 10.45 -8.85
N ALA A 23 -31.65 11.35 -7.97
CA ALA A 23 -30.85 10.99 -6.82
C ALA A 23 -31.81 10.35 -5.81
N GLN A 24 -31.60 9.07 -5.49
CA GLN A 24 -32.24 8.44 -4.33
C GLN A 24 -31.85 9.24 -3.08
N GLN A 25 -32.79 10.03 -2.58
CA GLN A 25 -32.66 10.74 -1.30
C GLN A 25 -32.60 9.70 -0.18
N ARG A 26 -31.41 9.43 0.34
CA ARG A 26 -31.30 9.00 1.75
C ARG A 26 -31.74 10.16 2.61
N SER A 27 -32.73 9.95 3.46
CA SER A 27 -33.31 10.97 4.32
C SER A 27 -32.21 11.57 5.23
N ALA A 28 -32.08 12.90 5.19
CA ALA A 28 -31.28 13.66 6.15
C ALA A 28 -31.95 13.58 7.53
N GLY A 29 -31.62 12.54 8.31
CA GLY A 29 -32.25 12.31 9.62
C GLY A 29 -31.62 11.19 10.44
N ASP A 30 -30.82 10.30 9.84
CA ASP A 30 -30.13 9.27 10.61
C ASP A 30 -28.84 9.86 11.22
N GLN A 31 -28.91 10.19 12.50
CA GLN A 31 -27.67 10.32 13.31
C GLN A 31 -26.86 9.04 13.14
N PRO A 32 -25.54 9.09 12.90
CA PRO A 32 -24.74 7.88 12.85
C PRO A 32 -25.00 7.13 14.16
N SER A 33 -25.50 5.91 14.06
CA SER A 33 -25.73 5.04 15.22
C SER A 33 -24.42 4.98 15.98
N GLN A 34 -24.41 5.36 17.26
CA GLN A 34 -23.21 5.26 18.10
C GLN A 34 -22.67 3.84 17.97
N ILE A 35 -21.47 3.70 17.43
CA ILE A 35 -20.82 2.38 17.28
C ILE A 35 -20.66 1.82 18.69
N ARG A 36 -21.32 0.69 18.95
CA ARG A 36 -21.12 -0.03 20.19
C ARG A 36 -19.87 -0.89 20.06
N TYR A 37 -18.79 -0.43 20.64
CA TYR A 37 -17.55 -1.20 20.68
C TYR A 37 -17.73 -2.51 21.43
N LEU A 38 -17.19 -3.58 20.85
CA LEU A 38 -17.15 -4.90 21.47
C LEU A 38 -15.86 -5.01 22.32
N PRO A 39 -15.93 -5.67 23.47
CA PRO A 39 -14.74 -5.87 24.30
C PRO A 39 -13.73 -6.79 23.58
N PRO A 40 -12.43 -6.65 23.86
CA PRO A 40 -11.36 -7.48 23.30
C PRO A 40 -11.38 -8.88 23.94
N THR A 41 -12.21 -9.78 23.42
CA THR A 41 -12.36 -11.18 23.88
C THR A 41 -12.05 -12.14 22.74
N SER A 42 -11.71 -13.40 23.07
CA SER A 42 -11.50 -14.46 22.08
C SER A 42 -12.66 -14.57 21.09
N GLN A 43 -13.91 -14.50 21.58
CA GLN A 43 -15.11 -14.55 20.73
C GLN A 43 -15.18 -13.34 19.78
N THR A 44 -14.85 -12.15 20.26
CA THR A 44 -14.83 -10.92 19.44
C THR A 44 -13.75 -11.01 18.36
N TYR A 45 -12.56 -11.46 18.70
CA TYR A 45 -11.47 -11.65 17.74
C TYR A 45 -11.83 -12.67 16.66
N LEU A 46 -12.36 -13.84 17.03
CA LEU A 46 -12.79 -14.85 16.06
C LEU A 46 -13.92 -14.37 15.16
N ARG A 47 -14.83 -13.55 15.67
CA ARG A 47 -15.87 -12.94 14.86
C ARG A 47 -15.25 -12.02 13.79
N PHE A 48 -14.35 -11.10 14.18
CA PHE A 48 -13.70 -10.21 13.21
C PHE A 48 -12.81 -10.98 12.24
N ALA A 49 -12.11 -12.03 12.68
CA ALA A 49 -11.35 -12.89 11.80
C ALA A 49 -12.23 -13.53 10.71
N SER A 50 -13.40 -14.03 11.08
CA SER A 50 -14.36 -14.59 10.11
C SER A 50 -14.91 -13.53 9.15
N GLU A 51 -15.16 -12.31 9.64
CA GLU A 51 -15.64 -11.21 8.80
C GLU A 51 -14.55 -10.77 7.80
N THR A 52 -13.28 -10.69 8.22
CA THR A 52 -12.15 -10.31 7.35
C THR A 52 -11.81 -11.41 6.34
N ASP A 53 -11.83 -12.69 6.74
CA ASP A 53 -11.70 -13.82 5.80
C ASP A 53 -12.81 -13.79 4.73
N SER A 54 -14.05 -13.55 5.14
CA SER A 54 -15.17 -13.47 4.21
C SER A 54 -15.03 -12.31 3.22
N MET A 55 -14.50 -11.16 3.65
CA MET A 55 -14.24 -10.03 2.77
C MET A 55 -13.05 -10.33 1.84
N LEU A 56 -11.98 -10.94 2.34
CA LEU A 56 -10.84 -11.38 1.51
C LEU A 56 -11.32 -12.24 0.34
N HIS A 57 -12.11 -13.27 0.61
CA HIS A 57 -12.64 -14.12 -0.45
C HIS A 57 -13.54 -13.35 -1.40
N ARG A 58 -14.63 -12.77 -0.91
CA ARG A 58 -15.69 -12.18 -1.74
C ARG A 58 -15.26 -10.91 -2.48
N ASP A 59 -14.53 -10.02 -1.80
CA ASP A 59 -14.26 -8.65 -2.28
C ASP A 59 -12.83 -8.49 -2.83
N VAL A 60 -11.96 -9.50 -2.69
CA VAL A 60 -10.61 -9.49 -3.24
C VAL A 60 -10.38 -10.69 -4.15
N LEU A 61 -10.33 -11.92 -3.61
CA LEU A 61 -9.87 -13.07 -4.37
C LEU A 61 -10.83 -13.43 -5.52
N ASP A 62 -12.13 -13.53 -5.25
CA ASP A 62 -13.14 -13.94 -6.23
C ASP A 62 -13.37 -12.89 -7.34
N VAL A 63 -13.07 -11.62 -7.08
CA VAL A 63 -13.26 -10.54 -8.05
C VAL A 63 -12.00 -10.22 -8.85
N TRP A 64 -10.82 -10.38 -8.28
CA TRP A 64 -9.57 -10.17 -8.99
C TRP A 64 -9.12 -11.40 -9.79
N PHE A 65 -9.29 -12.61 -9.25
CA PHE A 65 -8.77 -13.84 -9.84
C PHE A 65 -9.91 -14.79 -10.29
N PRO A 66 -9.79 -15.48 -11.40
CA PRO A 66 -8.68 -15.45 -12.39
C PRO A 66 -8.79 -14.31 -13.43
N ARG A 67 -9.71 -13.37 -13.25
CA ARG A 67 -10.10 -12.32 -14.23
C ARG A 67 -8.92 -11.51 -14.75
N THR A 68 -7.97 -11.21 -13.88
CA THR A 68 -6.80 -10.39 -14.21
C THR A 68 -5.71 -11.14 -14.94
N VAL A 69 -5.72 -12.47 -14.96
CA VAL A 69 -4.66 -13.28 -15.58
C VAL A 69 -4.72 -13.15 -17.10
N ASP A 70 -3.66 -12.61 -17.71
CA ASP A 70 -3.51 -12.54 -19.17
C ASP A 70 -2.85 -13.81 -19.71
N ASN A 71 -3.66 -14.74 -20.18
CA ASN A 71 -3.17 -16.01 -20.72
C ASN A 71 -2.60 -15.89 -22.14
N GLU A 72 -2.78 -14.74 -22.80
CA GLU A 72 -2.30 -14.51 -24.18
C GLU A 72 -0.89 -13.91 -24.17
N ASN A 73 -0.67 -12.84 -23.41
CA ASN A 73 0.57 -12.07 -23.41
C ASN A 73 1.39 -12.27 -22.10
N GLY A 74 0.84 -12.98 -21.12
CA GLY A 74 1.43 -13.17 -19.81
C GLY A 74 1.19 -12.00 -18.85
N GLY A 75 1.44 -12.22 -17.56
CA GLY A 75 1.21 -11.24 -16.51
C GLY A 75 -0.27 -10.96 -16.24
N PHE A 76 -0.58 -9.75 -15.77
CA PHE A 76 -1.91 -9.40 -15.29
C PHE A 76 -2.45 -8.13 -15.93
N TYR A 77 -3.74 -8.11 -16.24
CA TYR A 77 -4.48 -6.90 -16.61
C TYR A 77 -4.77 -6.05 -15.37
N SER A 78 -4.67 -4.72 -15.51
CA SER A 78 -4.86 -3.77 -14.39
C SER A 78 -6.16 -2.98 -14.47
N MET A 79 -6.70 -2.74 -15.66
CA MET A 79 -7.76 -1.75 -15.89
C MET A 79 -9.14 -2.39 -15.86
N PHE A 80 -9.95 -2.08 -14.84
CA PHE A 80 -11.32 -2.59 -14.68
C PHE A 80 -12.28 -1.51 -14.22
N SER A 81 -13.45 -1.44 -14.86
CA SER A 81 -14.57 -0.60 -14.43
C SER A 81 -15.17 -1.08 -13.10
N ARG A 82 -16.15 -0.32 -12.58
CA ARG A 82 -16.87 -0.68 -11.35
C ARG A 82 -17.48 -2.07 -11.40
N ASP A 83 -18.08 -2.44 -12.54
CA ASP A 83 -18.73 -3.74 -12.76
C ASP A 83 -17.76 -4.82 -13.30
N TRP A 84 -16.46 -4.61 -13.08
CA TRP A 84 -15.36 -5.52 -13.45
C TRP A 84 -15.24 -5.82 -14.95
N LYS A 85 -15.72 -4.94 -15.81
CA LYS A 85 -15.43 -5.04 -17.24
C LYS A 85 -14.03 -4.52 -17.54
N PRO A 86 -13.29 -5.16 -18.45
CA PRO A 86 -12.01 -4.64 -18.88
C PRO A 86 -12.15 -3.23 -19.48
N GLU A 87 -11.27 -2.33 -19.06
CA GLU A 87 -11.10 -0.99 -19.62
C GLU A 87 -9.86 -0.95 -20.53
N PRO A 88 -9.69 0.07 -21.37
CA PRO A 88 -8.51 0.20 -22.20
C PRO A 88 -7.22 0.10 -21.41
N SER A 89 -6.34 -0.79 -21.82
CA SER A 89 -5.07 -1.01 -21.16
C SER A 89 -4.18 0.23 -21.23
N GLN A 90 -3.46 0.48 -20.12
CA GLN A 90 -2.38 1.45 -20.04
C GLN A 90 -1.00 0.78 -20.01
N GLY A 91 -0.95 -0.49 -20.45
CA GLY A 91 0.25 -1.32 -20.40
C GLY A 91 0.42 -2.07 -19.09
N LYS A 92 1.53 -2.80 -19.00
CA LYS A 92 1.87 -3.66 -17.86
C LYS A 92 3.09 -3.10 -17.13
N PHE A 93 2.85 -2.65 -15.97
CA PHE A 93 3.76 -1.86 -15.15
C PHE A 93 4.30 -2.72 -13.98
N SER A 94 5.60 -2.64 -13.71
CA SER A 94 6.33 -3.56 -12.83
C SER A 94 5.73 -3.65 -11.42
N VAL A 95 5.28 -2.52 -10.87
CA VAL A 95 4.65 -2.46 -9.55
C VAL A 95 3.38 -3.32 -9.50
N PHE A 96 2.48 -3.16 -10.47
CA PHE A 96 1.25 -3.95 -10.50
C PHE A 96 1.52 -5.44 -10.67
N GLN A 97 2.45 -5.79 -11.56
CA GLN A 97 2.81 -7.18 -11.82
C GLN A 97 3.45 -7.84 -10.59
N GLY A 98 4.36 -7.14 -9.91
CA GLY A 98 4.97 -7.61 -8.67
C GLY A 98 3.94 -7.80 -7.55
N ARG A 99 3.06 -6.81 -7.35
CA ARG A 99 1.98 -6.85 -6.34
C ARG A 99 1.02 -8.03 -6.56
N MET A 100 0.57 -8.27 -7.80
CA MET A 100 -0.34 -9.38 -8.10
C MET A 100 0.34 -10.73 -7.94
N THR A 101 1.62 -10.84 -8.31
CA THR A 101 2.43 -12.06 -8.09
C THR A 101 2.57 -12.35 -6.60
N TRP A 102 2.86 -11.33 -5.80
CA TRP A 102 2.97 -11.45 -4.35
C TRP A 102 1.65 -11.93 -3.71
N VAL A 103 0.52 -11.31 -4.07
CA VAL A 103 -0.80 -11.72 -3.53
C VAL A 103 -1.07 -13.20 -3.85
N ALA A 104 -0.85 -13.61 -5.10
CA ALA A 104 -1.08 -15.01 -5.48
C ALA A 104 -0.18 -15.98 -4.69
N ALA A 105 1.08 -15.60 -4.47
CA ALA A 105 2.02 -16.40 -3.68
C ALA A 105 1.60 -16.50 -2.21
N GLN A 106 1.26 -15.37 -1.57
CA GLN A 106 0.86 -15.35 -0.17
C GLN A 106 -0.46 -16.08 0.07
N VAL A 107 -1.43 -15.96 -0.84
CA VAL A 107 -2.66 -16.76 -0.75
C VAL A 107 -2.34 -18.27 -0.81
N ALA A 108 -1.45 -18.71 -1.71
CA ALA A 108 -1.06 -20.11 -1.79
C ALA A 108 -0.37 -20.63 -0.52
N ILE A 109 0.32 -19.76 0.23
CA ILE A 109 1.01 -20.08 1.48
C ILE A 109 0.03 -20.11 2.66
N HIS A 110 -0.77 -19.05 2.82
CA HIS A 110 -1.58 -18.82 4.02
C HIS A 110 -2.98 -19.44 3.94
N HIS A 111 -3.44 -19.80 2.74
CA HIS A 111 -4.73 -20.46 2.48
C HIS A 111 -4.52 -21.80 1.77
N PRO A 112 -4.13 -22.88 2.51
CA PRO A 112 -3.81 -24.19 1.92
C PRO A 112 -4.93 -24.77 1.05
N GLU A 113 -6.18 -24.43 1.36
CA GLU A 113 -7.38 -24.82 0.59
C GLU A 113 -7.46 -24.18 -0.80
N LEU A 114 -6.77 -23.05 -1.00
CA LEU A 114 -6.67 -22.34 -2.28
C LEU A 114 -5.36 -22.59 -3.02
N LYS A 115 -4.45 -23.36 -2.45
CA LYS A 115 -3.10 -23.56 -2.98
C LYS A 115 -3.09 -24.01 -4.44
N ASP A 116 -3.89 -25.00 -4.79
CA ASP A 116 -3.96 -25.55 -6.14
C ASP A 116 -4.44 -24.54 -7.18
N GLN A 117 -5.20 -23.54 -6.75
CA GLN A 117 -5.67 -22.44 -7.60
C GLN A 117 -4.62 -21.34 -7.74
N PHE A 118 -3.98 -20.92 -6.63
CA PHE A 118 -3.16 -19.71 -6.61
C PHE A 118 -1.68 -19.95 -6.91
N LEU A 119 -1.17 -21.15 -6.66
CA LEU A 119 0.22 -21.47 -6.98
C LEU A 119 0.53 -21.31 -8.49
N PRO A 120 -0.29 -21.82 -9.44
CA PRO A 120 -0.07 -21.57 -10.87
C PRO A 120 -0.18 -20.08 -11.24
N ILE A 121 -0.95 -19.27 -10.50
CA ILE A 121 -1.06 -17.82 -10.74
C ILE A 121 0.22 -17.10 -10.29
N ALA A 122 0.82 -17.51 -9.17
CA ALA A 122 2.12 -17.00 -8.73
C ALA A 122 3.24 -17.37 -9.73
N GLU A 123 3.24 -18.61 -10.24
CA GLU A 123 4.16 -19.05 -11.30
C GLU A 123 4.00 -18.22 -12.57
N HIS A 124 2.75 -17.98 -13.01
CA HIS A 124 2.44 -17.13 -14.16
C HIS A 124 2.99 -15.70 -13.98
N GLY A 125 2.82 -15.12 -12.80
CA GLY A 125 3.31 -13.78 -12.48
C GLY A 125 4.84 -13.69 -12.53
N VAL A 126 5.55 -14.61 -11.86
CA VAL A 126 7.02 -14.62 -11.85
C VAL A 126 7.61 -14.95 -13.22
N ASP A 127 6.94 -15.76 -14.02
CA ASP A 127 7.34 -16.02 -15.40
C ASP A 127 7.28 -14.75 -16.24
N TYR A 128 6.25 -13.92 -16.07
CA TYR A 128 6.16 -12.62 -16.74
C TYR A 128 7.24 -11.65 -16.25
N LEU A 129 7.46 -11.55 -14.95
CA LEU A 129 8.56 -10.75 -14.38
C LEU A 129 9.90 -11.17 -14.99
N ASN A 130 10.20 -12.47 -15.00
CA ASN A 130 11.47 -12.98 -15.49
C ASN A 130 11.62 -12.86 -17.01
N ASN A 131 10.59 -13.24 -17.80
CA ASN A 131 10.74 -13.41 -19.24
C ASN A 131 10.48 -12.14 -20.04
N VAL A 132 9.67 -11.22 -19.52
CA VAL A 132 9.21 -10.02 -20.24
C VAL A 132 9.71 -8.75 -19.58
N LEU A 133 9.47 -8.55 -18.27
CA LEU A 133 9.86 -7.30 -17.59
C LEU A 133 11.34 -7.20 -17.25
N TRP A 134 12.04 -8.32 -17.04
CA TRP A 134 13.49 -8.31 -16.80
C TRP A 134 14.26 -7.90 -18.06
N ASP A 135 15.02 -6.81 -18.00
CA ASP A 135 15.85 -6.35 -19.11
C ASP A 135 17.04 -7.31 -19.33
N LYS A 136 16.91 -8.18 -20.34
CA LYS A 136 17.93 -9.19 -20.68
C LYS A 136 19.27 -8.58 -21.12
N LYS A 137 19.31 -7.28 -21.46
CA LYS A 137 20.52 -6.61 -21.94
C LYS A 137 21.30 -5.92 -20.82
N PHE A 138 20.60 -5.23 -19.93
CA PHE A 138 21.21 -4.37 -18.91
C PHE A 138 20.91 -4.79 -17.48
N GLY A 139 20.01 -5.77 -17.28
CA GLY A 139 19.51 -6.14 -15.96
C GLY A 139 18.50 -5.12 -15.41
N GLY A 140 17.95 -5.41 -14.23
CA GLY A 140 16.85 -4.66 -13.66
C GLY A 140 15.54 -4.82 -14.45
N PHE A 141 14.45 -4.31 -13.93
CA PHE A 141 13.16 -4.40 -14.59
C PHE A 141 12.82 -3.15 -15.38
N PHE A 142 12.14 -3.28 -16.50
CA PHE A 142 11.49 -2.14 -17.12
C PHE A 142 10.43 -1.58 -16.18
N TRP A 143 10.32 -0.24 -16.11
CA TRP A 143 9.23 0.41 -15.37
C TRP A 143 7.86 -0.09 -15.84
N GLY A 144 7.68 -0.15 -17.16
CA GLY A 144 6.49 -0.74 -17.75
C GLY A 144 6.67 -0.99 -19.24
N LEU A 145 5.83 -1.86 -19.78
CA LEU A 145 5.78 -2.25 -21.17
C LEU A 145 4.33 -2.22 -21.66
N ASN A 146 4.10 -2.13 -22.96
CA ASN A 146 2.76 -2.34 -23.48
C ASN A 146 2.32 -3.80 -23.31
N ASP A 147 1.07 -4.13 -23.63
CA ASP A 147 0.53 -5.49 -23.43
C ASP A 147 1.31 -6.57 -24.16
N HIS A 148 2.02 -6.23 -25.23
CA HIS A 148 2.81 -7.14 -26.05
C HIS A 148 4.31 -7.18 -25.64
N GLY A 149 4.68 -6.57 -24.52
CA GLY A 149 6.06 -6.58 -24.01
C GLY A 149 7.01 -5.61 -24.73
N ALA A 150 6.50 -4.59 -25.43
CA ALA A 150 7.33 -3.59 -26.10
C ALA A 150 7.39 -2.28 -25.31
N ILE A 151 8.57 -1.61 -25.33
CA ILE A 151 8.75 -0.25 -24.85
C ILE A 151 7.94 0.70 -25.76
N THR A 152 7.21 1.63 -25.17
CA THR A 152 6.41 2.64 -25.86
C THR A 152 6.73 4.04 -25.34
N ASP A 153 6.19 5.08 -26.01
CA ASP A 153 6.33 6.47 -25.53
C ASP A 153 5.63 6.73 -24.19
N SER A 154 4.69 5.86 -23.80
CA SER A 154 3.99 5.93 -22.51
C SER A 154 4.82 5.42 -21.34
N PHE A 155 5.78 4.54 -21.63
CA PHE A 155 6.69 3.96 -20.65
C PHE A 155 8.11 4.29 -21.08
N THR A 156 8.80 5.05 -20.27
CA THR A 156 10.21 5.34 -20.51
C THR A 156 11.02 4.06 -20.33
N ASP A 157 12.12 3.91 -21.06
CA ASP A 157 13.03 2.77 -20.93
C ASP A 157 13.96 2.87 -19.70
N ARG A 158 13.70 3.83 -18.78
CA ARG A 158 14.44 4.01 -17.53
C ARG A 158 14.04 2.95 -16.49
N LYS A 159 14.85 2.88 -15.44
CA LYS A 159 14.61 2.06 -14.25
C LYS A 159 14.14 2.94 -13.09
N GLU A 160 13.11 2.52 -12.39
CA GLU A 160 12.62 3.22 -11.20
C GLU A 160 12.66 2.28 -10.00
N MET A 161 13.37 2.67 -8.95
CA MET A 161 13.59 1.80 -7.80
C MET A 161 12.31 1.40 -7.07
N TYR A 162 11.25 2.20 -7.20
CA TYR A 162 9.93 1.81 -6.73
C TYR A 162 9.39 0.57 -7.48
N GLY A 163 9.56 0.52 -8.79
CA GLY A 163 9.21 -0.64 -9.61
C GLY A 163 10.10 -1.85 -9.36
N GLU A 164 11.41 -1.62 -9.20
CA GLU A 164 12.38 -2.67 -8.88
C GLU A 164 12.05 -3.34 -7.53
N SER A 165 11.66 -2.54 -6.50
CA SER A 165 11.29 -3.07 -5.19
C SER A 165 10.09 -4.02 -5.25
N PHE A 166 9.03 -3.68 -5.99
CA PHE A 166 7.88 -4.56 -6.11
C PHE A 166 8.12 -5.79 -6.99
N ALA A 167 8.93 -5.65 -8.03
CA ALA A 167 9.31 -6.81 -8.84
C ALA A 167 10.19 -7.80 -8.03
N LEU A 168 11.11 -7.29 -7.21
CA LEU A 168 11.86 -8.09 -6.23
C LEU A 168 10.92 -8.78 -5.25
N TYR A 169 9.97 -8.03 -4.69
CA TYR A 169 9.01 -8.53 -3.71
C TYR A 169 8.16 -9.67 -4.28
N GLY A 170 7.61 -9.50 -5.49
CA GLY A 170 6.87 -10.55 -6.18
C GLY A 170 7.71 -11.78 -6.50
N ALA A 171 8.97 -11.61 -6.94
CA ALA A 171 9.87 -12.73 -7.24
C ALA A 171 10.26 -13.51 -5.97
N ALA A 172 10.51 -12.80 -4.86
CA ALA A 172 10.84 -13.42 -3.58
C ALA A 172 9.65 -14.23 -3.02
N ALA A 173 8.46 -13.66 -3.03
CA ALA A 173 7.24 -14.34 -2.60
C ALA A 173 6.89 -15.56 -3.48
N ALA A 174 7.07 -15.43 -4.79
CA ALA A 174 6.87 -16.57 -5.70
C ALA A 174 7.81 -17.72 -5.37
N TYR A 175 9.09 -17.46 -5.04
CA TYR A 175 9.99 -18.52 -4.57
C TYR A 175 9.54 -19.14 -3.25
N GLU A 176 9.10 -18.32 -2.30
CA GLU A 176 8.60 -18.83 -1.02
C GLU A 176 7.44 -19.82 -1.21
N ALA A 177 6.50 -19.50 -2.12
CA ALA A 177 5.34 -20.35 -2.39
C ALA A 177 5.67 -21.59 -3.21
N THR A 178 6.53 -21.46 -4.25
CA THR A 178 6.75 -22.49 -5.28
C THR A 178 8.00 -23.32 -5.05
N HIS A 179 9.00 -22.78 -4.37
CA HIS A 179 10.38 -23.26 -4.30
C HIS A 179 11.04 -23.41 -5.69
N ASP A 180 10.57 -22.70 -6.71
CA ASP A 180 11.19 -22.70 -8.03
C ASP A 180 12.53 -21.94 -7.98
N PRO A 181 13.67 -22.63 -8.26
CA PRO A 181 14.99 -22.01 -8.24
C PRO A 181 15.14 -20.85 -9.24
N LYS A 182 14.28 -20.76 -10.27
CA LYS A 182 14.29 -19.63 -11.21
C LYS A 182 13.77 -18.35 -10.55
N ALA A 183 12.74 -18.45 -9.71
CA ALA A 183 12.22 -17.30 -8.96
C ALA A 183 13.28 -16.78 -7.97
N LEU A 184 13.97 -17.67 -7.26
CA LEU A 184 15.10 -17.28 -6.40
C LEU A 184 16.24 -16.63 -7.19
N ALA A 185 16.62 -17.21 -8.31
CA ALA A 185 17.69 -16.68 -9.16
C ALA A 185 17.34 -15.29 -9.71
N LEU A 186 16.07 -15.03 -10.04
CA LEU A 186 15.58 -13.71 -10.44
C LEU A 186 15.70 -12.70 -9.28
N ALA A 187 15.19 -13.02 -8.10
CA ALA A 187 15.26 -12.16 -6.91
C ALA A 187 16.73 -11.85 -6.52
N GLN A 188 17.61 -12.84 -6.56
CA GLN A 188 19.04 -12.66 -6.32
C GLN A 188 19.71 -11.79 -7.39
N SER A 189 19.32 -11.93 -8.65
CA SER A 189 19.86 -11.13 -9.76
C SER A 189 19.44 -9.69 -9.64
N GLU A 190 18.18 -9.46 -9.26
CA GLU A 190 17.66 -8.11 -9.00
C GLU A 190 18.39 -7.45 -7.83
N PHE A 191 18.51 -8.11 -6.69
CA PHE A 191 19.25 -7.57 -5.56
C PHE A 191 20.67 -7.18 -5.93
N ARG A 192 21.40 -8.04 -6.65
CA ARG A 192 22.76 -7.75 -7.10
C ARG A 192 22.81 -6.59 -8.09
N TRP A 193 21.81 -6.44 -8.94
CA TRP A 193 21.70 -5.31 -9.87
C TRP A 193 21.46 -4.01 -9.11
N MET A 194 20.54 -4.00 -8.16
CA MET A 194 20.28 -2.83 -7.30
C MET A 194 21.53 -2.39 -6.54
N GLU A 195 22.28 -3.34 -5.97
CA GLU A 195 23.54 -3.06 -5.26
C GLU A 195 24.62 -2.48 -6.17
N ALA A 196 24.70 -2.95 -7.40
CA ALA A 196 25.73 -2.51 -8.35
C ALA A 196 25.44 -1.13 -8.97
N HIS A 197 24.16 -0.81 -9.18
CA HIS A 197 23.74 0.35 -9.98
C HIS A 197 23.04 1.44 -9.17
N ALA A 198 22.17 1.06 -8.25
CA ALA A 198 21.26 1.99 -7.59
C ALA A 198 21.66 2.38 -6.16
N HIS A 199 22.45 1.55 -5.46
CA HIS A 199 22.85 1.87 -4.10
C HIS A 199 23.79 3.07 -4.02
N ASP A 200 23.46 4.07 -3.18
CA ASP A 200 24.32 5.23 -2.94
C ASP A 200 25.38 4.91 -1.88
N ASN A 201 26.55 4.47 -2.34
CA ASN A 201 27.66 4.09 -1.47
C ASN A 201 28.22 5.26 -0.64
N LYS A 202 27.85 6.51 -0.96
CA LYS A 202 28.34 7.70 -0.24
C LYS A 202 27.41 8.10 0.90
N ASN A 203 26.09 8.11 0.64
CA ASN A 203 25.12 8.66 1.58
C ASN A 203 24.19 7.58 2.16
N GLY A 204 24.24 6.37 1.62
CA GLY A 204 23.32 5.28 1.93
C GLY A 204 21.96 5.41 1.23
N GLY A 205 21.21 4.32 1.23
CA GLY A 205 19.95 4.22 0.48
C GLY A 205 20.15 4.11 -1.02
N TYR A 206 19.10 4.34 -1.78
CA TYR A 206 19.12 4.12 -3.22
C TYR A 206 18.74 5.38 -3.99
N PHE A 207 19.33 5.54 -5.18
CA PHE A 207 18.90 6.54 -6.15
C PHE A 207 17.53 6.16 -6.71
N GLU A 208 16.64 7.13 -6.89
CA GLU A 208 15.25 6.88 -7.25
C GLU A 208 15.09 6.37 -8.70
N ILE A 209 15.74 7.09 -9.64
CA ILE A 209 15.58 6.87 -11.07
C ILE A 209 16.94 6.69 -11.73
N LEU A 210 17.05 5.69 -12.59
CA LEU A 210 18.24 5.38 -13.35
C LEU A 210 17.91 5.34 -14.85
N THR A 211 18.93 5.55 -15.69
CA THR A 211 18.79 5.24 -17.11
C THR A 211 18.60 3.74 -17.31
N ARG A 212 18.21 3.31 -18.48
CA ARG A 212 18.07 1.88 -18.80
C ARG A 212 19.37 1.10 -18.53
N GLU A 213 20.53 1.73 -18.76
CA GLU A 213 21.84 1.15 -18.53
C GLU A 213 22.23 1.03 -17.04
N GLY A 214 21.42 1.61 -16.14
CA GLY A 214 21.65 1.58 -14.70
C GLY A 214 22.50 2.76 -14.18
N GLU A 215 22.54 3.88 -14.92
CA GLU A 215 23.24 5.09 -14.45
C GLU A 215 22.26 5.99 -13.68
N PRO A 216 22.52 6.35 -12.42
CA PRO A 216 21.64 7.22 -11.63
C PRO A 216 21.41 8.58 -12.29
N ILE A 217 20.15 8.99 -12.41
CA ILE A 217 19.78 10.34 -12.87
C ILE A 217 19.90 11.29 -11.68
N GLN A 218 20.81 12.26 -11.78
CA GLN A 218 21.08 13.25 -10.76
C GLN A 218 20.26 14.53 -11.00
N ALA A 219 19.88 15.24 -9.92
CA ALA A 219 19.13 16.49 -10.01
C ALA A 219 19.83 17.56 -10.88
N GLU A 220 21.14 17.64 -10.81
CA GLU A 220 22.00 18.54 -11.60
C GLU A 220 22.04 18.22 -13.10
N ARG A 221 21.60 17.00 -13.50
CA ARG A 221 21.49 16.59 -14.90
C ARG A 221 20.08 16.78 -15.48
N ILE A 222 19.17 17.23 -14.67
CA ILE A 222 17.80 17.48 -15.10
C ILE A 222 17.77 18.80 -15.84
N ASP A 223 17.33 18.80 -17.10
CA ASP A 223 17.10 20.02 -17.87
C ASP A 223 15.90 20.79 -17.27
N PRO A 224 16.10 21.98 -16.67
CA PRO A 224 15.02 22.75 -16.09
C PRO A 224 13.94 23.18 -17.11
N ALA A 225 14.31 23.22 -18.40
CA ALA A 225 13.39 23.56 -19.50
C ALA A 225 12.54 22.36 -19.95
N LYS A 226 12.94 21.15 -19.54
CA LYS A 226 12.21 19.91 -19.82
C LYS A 226 12.17 19.06 -18.53
N PRO A 227 11.45 19.52 -17.50
CA PRO A 227 11.34 18.75 -16.28
C PRO A 227 10.74 17.38 -16.63
N GLN A 228 11.51 16.33 -16.45
CA GLN A 228 10.99 14.97 -16.48
C GLN A 228 10.13 14.81 -15.24
N LYS A 229 8.81 14.92 -15.39
CA LYS A 229 7.90 14.45 -14.36
C LYS A 229 7.88 12.93 -14.48
N PRO A 230 8.32 12.18 -13.47
CA PRO A 230 8.11 10.75 -13.45
C PRO A 230 6.61 10.45 -13.51
N GLU A 231 6.23 9.46 -14.28
CA GLU A 231 4.93 8.84 -14.10
C GLU A 231 4.95 8.23 -12.69
N GLY A 232 4.10 8.73 -11.79
CA GLY A 232 4.11 8.32 -10.38
C GLY A 232 4.51 9.40 -9.39
N GLY A 233 4.91 10.59 -9.87
CA GLY A 233 5.11 11.76 -9.02
C GLY A 233 6.47 11.86 -8.33
N PHE A 234 7.40 10.93 -8.52
CA PHE A 234 8.72 10.97 -7.90
C PHE A 234 9.64 11.96 -8.63
N PRO A 235 10.24 12.93 -7.93
CA PRO A 235 11.15 13.87 -8.57
C PRO A 235 12.48 13.17 -8.93
N ALA A 236 12.83 13.16 -10.22
CA ALA A 236 14.11 12.63 -10.67
C ALA A 236 15.28 13.31 -9.97
N GLY A 237 16.28 12.54 -9.55
CA GLY A 237 17.48 13.04 -8.87
C GLY A 237 17.35 13.27 -7.37
N TYR A 238 16.25 12.84 -6.78
CA TYR A 238 16.00 12.87 -5.35
C TYR A 238 15.81 11.44 -4.81
N LYS A 239 15.76 11.29 -3.49
CA LYS A 239 15.33 10.07 -2.81
C LYS A 239 13.92 10.27 -2.26
N SER A 240 13.08 9.22 -2.28
CA SER A 240 11.73 9.28 -1.72
C SER A 240 11.58 8.35 -0.51
N MET A 241 10.71 8.74 0.39
CA MET A 241 10.22 7.90 1.48
C MET A 241 9.61 6.62 0.91
N ASN A 242 8.70 6.78 -0.05
CA ASN A 242 7.87 5.71 -0.58
C ASN A 242 8.72 4.55 -1.17
N THR A 243 9.73 4.87 -1.97
CA THR A 243 10.66 3.84 -2.46
C THR A 243 11.41 3.14 -1.32
N HIS A 244 11.85 3.88 -0.30
CA HIS A 244 12.67 3.28 0.76
C HIS A 244 11.87 2.41 1.73
N ILE A 245 10.60 2.71 2.01
CA ILE A 245 9.75 1.81 2.81
C ILE A 245 9.44 0.51 2.06
N HIS A 246 9.24 0.57 0.74
CA HIS A 246 9.02 -0.64 -0.07
C HIS A 246 10.30 -1.41 -0.38
N LEU A 247 11.47 -0.76 -0.36
CA LEU A 247 12.75 -1.47 -0.31
C LEU A 247 12.96 -2.16 1.05
N LEU A 248 12.56 -1.54 2.16
CA LEU A 248 12.57 -2.19 3.47
C LEU A 248 11.71 -3.46 3.43
N GLU A 249 10.51 -3.39 2.87
CA GLU A 249 9.58 -4.49 2.73
C GLU A 249 10.13 -5.61 1.83
N SER A 250 10.55 -5.29 0.62
CA SER A 250 11.00 -6.28 -0.35
C SER A 250 12.32 -6.94 0.04
N ILE A 251 13.24 -6.22 0.67
CA ILE A 251 14.49 -6.77 1.20
C ILE A 251 14.23 -7.62 2.44
N SER A 252 13.22 -7.30 3.27
CA SER A 252 12.77 -8.17 4.37
C SER A 252 12.32 -9.53 3.82
N GLN A 253 11.40 -9.54 2.85
CA GLN A 253 10.96 -10.76 2.17
C GLN A 253 12.11 -11.54 1.53
N LEU A 254 13.05 -10.85 0.89
CA LEU A 254 14.22 -11.49 0.32
C LEU A 254 15.09 -12.14 1.40
N TYR A 255 15.30 -11.45 2.54
CA TYR A 255 16.11 -12.00 3.62
C TYR A 255 15.44 -13.18 4.31
N GLU A 256 14.14 -13.29 4.31
CA GLU A 256 13.43 -14.48 4.83
C GLU A 256 13.80 -15.74 4.04
N ILE A 257 13.85 -15.64 2.73
CA ILE A 257 14.09 -16.77 1.83
C ILE A 257 15.58 -16.97 1.50
N TRP A 258 16.41 -15.96 1.66
CA TRP A 258 17.83 -16.01 1.36
C TRP A 258 18.65 -15.28 2.44
N LYS A 259 19.13 -16.07 3.41
CA LYS A 259 19.89 -15.58 4.57
C LYS A 259 21.35 -15.25 4.20
N ASP A 260 21.54 -14.28 3.31
CA ASP A 260 22.83 -13.77 2.85
C ASP A 260 23.27 -12.56 3.68
N ASP A 261 24.57 -12.47 4.00
CA ASP A 261 25.10 -11.37 4.83
C ASP A 261 24.97 -10.00 4.16
N ALA A 262 25.04 -9.91 2.83
CA ALA A 262 24.86 -8.66 2.11
C ALA A 262 23.38 -8.19 2.18
N VAL A 263 22.45 -9.12 2.04
CA VAL A 263 21.01 -8.84 2.18
C VAL A 263 20.71 -8.39 3.61
N ARG A 264 21.23 -9.10 4.62
CA ARG A 264 21.11 -8.70 6.02
C ARG A 264 21.60 -7.27 6.26
N LYS A 265 22.82 -6.97 5.81
CA LYS A 265 23.41 -5.65 5.96
C LYS A 265 22.55 -4.56 5.31
N ARG A 266 21.97 -4.86 4.16
CA ARG A 266 21.10 -3.92 3.46
C ARG A 266 19.78 -3.71 4.16
N LEU A 267 19.20 -4.76 4.70
CA LEU A 267 17.99 -4.69 5.52
C LEU A 267 18.20 -3.84 6.79
N GLU A 268 19.34 -4.04 7.49
CA GLU A 268 19.72 -3.23 8.64
C GLU A 268 19.87 -1.74 8.26
N GLU A 269 20.45 -1.45 7.09
CA GLU A 269 20.57 -0.09 6.58
C GLU A 269 19.22 0.53 6.23
N MET A 270 18.33 -0.21 5.56
CA MET A 270 16.99 0.29 5.22
C MET A 270 16.18 0.59 6.47
N LEU A 271 16.18 -0.30 7.47
CA LEU A 271 15.51 -0.05 8.74
C LEU A 271 16.06 1.22 9.43
N ALA A 272 17.38 1.39 9.45
CA ALA A 272 18.01 2.58 10.03
C ALA A 272 17.64 3.87 9.26
N ILE A 273 17.59 3.82 7.93
CA ILE A 273 17.23 4.99 7.11
C ILE A 273 15.75 5.35 7.33
N VAL A 274 14.84 4.38 7.28
CA VAL A 274 13.42 4.63 7.47
C VAL A 274 13.18 5.19 8.88
N ARG A 275 13.66 4.50 9.91
CA ARG A 275 13.46 4.90 11.31
C ARG A 275 14.13 6.24 11.68
N ASP A 276 15.35 6.50 11.20
CA ASP A 276 16.23 7.55 11.77
C ASP A 276 16.42 8.76 10.85
N LYS A 277 16.03 8.68 9.56
CA LYS A 277 16.14 9.78 8.61
C LYS A 277 14.79 10.18 8.03
N ILE A 278 13.94 9.20 7.70
CA ILE A 278 12.63 9.44 7.08
C ILE A 278 11.61 9.81 8.15
N CYS A 279 11.46 8.97 9.18
CA CYS A 279 10.58 9.24 10.30
C CYS A 279 11.19 10.31 11.23
N VAL A 280 10.36 11.26 11.66
CA VAL A 280 10.75 12.35 12.56
C VAL A 280 9.70 12.58 13.64
N GLU A 281 10.10 13.21 14.76
CA GLU A 281 9.13 13.67 15.76
C GLU A 281 8.28 14.80 15.18
N PRO A 282 6.96 14.84 15.46
CA PRO A 282 6.24 14.10 16.50
C PRO A 282 5.64 12.74 16.07
N GLY A 283 6.00 12.16 14.96
CA GLY A 283 5.48 10.90 14.42
C GLY A 283 4.94 11.09 13.02
N VAL A 284 5.72 11.75 12.18
CA VAL A 284 5.45 12.03 10.76
C VAL A 284 6.65 11.61 9.92
N MET A 285 6.48 11.61 8.61
CA MET A 285 7.58 11.33 7.69
C MET A 285 7.84 12.48 6.73
N ASN A 286 9.13 12.71 6.44
CA ASN A 286 9.49 13.50 5.28
C ASN A 286 9.37 12.64 4.02
N LEU A 287 8.69 13.13 2.99
CA LEU A 287 8.39 12.33 1.80
C LEU A 287 9.53 12.33 0.78
N TYR A 288 10.28 13.44 0.67
CA TYR A 288 11.34 13.62 -0.32
C TYR A 288 12.62 14.16 0.29
N PHE A 289 13.74 13.77 -0.32
CA PHE A 289 15.07 14.15 0.14
C PHE A 289 16.01 14.44 -1.03
N THR A 290 16.97 15.31 -0.80
CA THR A 290 18.18 15.35 -1.65
C THR A 290 18.98 14.05 -1.49
N ASN A 291 19.88 13.76 -2.41
CA ASN A 291 20.70 12.53 -2.33
C ASN A 291 21.53 12.42 -1.04
N ASP A 292 21.84 13.53 -0.38
CA ASP A 292 22.53 13.58 0.93
C ASP A 292 21.58 13.63 2.13
N TRP A 293 20.31 13.22 1.94
CA TRP A 293 19.27 13.10 2.96
C TRP A 293 18.82 14.41 3.61
N ARG A 294 18.94 15.56 2.94
CA ARG A 294 18.27 16.77 3.41
C ARG A 294 16.79 16.71 3.02
N PRO A 295 15.87 16.86 3.99
CA PRO A 295 14.45 16.79 3.70
C PRO A 295 13.99 17.95 2.81
N ILE A 296 13.04 17.67 1.95
CA ILE A 296 12.32 18.63 1.13
C ILE A 296 10.92 18.73 1.72
N PRO A 297 10.49 19.93 2.17
CA PRO A 297 9.17 20.08 2.78
C PRO A 297 8.04 19.62 1.85
N ASP A 298 7.12 18.86 2.40
CA ASP A 298 5.92 18.37 1.74
C ASP A 298 4.82 18.13 2.79
N HIS A 299 3.68 17.56 2.39
CA HIS A 299 2.61 17.18 3.28
C HIS A 299 2.96 15.97 4.17
N ASP A 300 2.11 15.68 5.13
CA ASP A 300 2.13 14.48 5.95
C ASP A 300 1.10 13.47 5.44
N SER A 301 1.54 12.25 5.12
CA SER A 301 0.68 11.20 4.57
C SER A 301 0.31 10.18 5.63
N TYR A 302 -0.90 10.29 6.16
CA TYR A 302 -1.38 9.44 7.27
C TYR A 302 -1.38 7.94 6.91
N GLY A 303 -1.65 7.62 5.63
CA GLY A 303 -1.59 6.24 5.16
C GLY A 303 -0.19 5.65 5.20
N HIS A 304 0.81 6.42 4.77
CA HIS A 304 2.20 5.97 4.83
C HIS A 304 2.71 5.89 6.28
N ASP A 305 2.27 6.77 7.17
CA ASP A 305 2.62 6.70 8.60
C ASP A 305 2.21 5.35 9.21
N VAL A 306 0.96 4.95 9.02
CA VAL A 306 0.46 3.69 9.57
C VAL A 306 1.07 2.47 8.86
N GLU A 307 1.31 2.54 7.55
CA GLU A 307 1.99 1.48 6.80
C GLU A 307 3.43 1.30 7.27
N THR A 308 4.20 2.38 7.37
CA THR A 308 5.60 2.35 7.78
C THR A 308 5.77 1.84 9.22
N ALA A 309 4.81 2.15 10.10
CA ALA A 309 4.84 1.68 11.48
C ALA A 309 4.93 0.15 11.56
N TYR A 310 4.13 -0.57 10.79
CA TYR A 310 4.20 -2.02 10.84
C TYR A 310 5.35 -2.59 9.99
N LEU A 311 5.72 -1.99 8.86
CA LEU A 311 6.87 -2.45 8.05
C LEU A 311 8.18 -2.42 8.82
N MET A 312 8.40 -1.40 9.66
CA MET A 312 9.58 -1.36 10.53
C MET A 312 9.58 -2.49 11.55
N LEU A 313 8.43 -2.81 12.14
CA LEU A 313 8.31 -3.88 13.14
C LEU A 313 8.46 -5.27 12.51
N GLU A 314 7.97 -5.47 11.30
CA GLU A 314 8.21 -6.70 10.53
C GLU A 314 9.71 -6.87 10.19
N ALA A 315 10.38 -5.79 9.78
CA ALA A 315 11.82 -5.83 9.52
C ALA A 315 12.65 -6.20 10.75
N GLU A 316 12.26 -5.74 11.96
CA GLU A 316 12.88 -6.18 13.22
C GLU A 316 12.71 -7.69 13.44
N ASP A 317 11.51 -8.20 13.24
CA ASP A 317 11.22 -9.63 13.42
C ASP A 317 12.05 -10.48 12.44
N VAL A 318 12.11 -10.06 11.17
CA VAL A 318 12.91 -10.72 10.12
C VAL A 318 14.41 -10.70 10.41
N LEU A 319 14.92 -9.60 10.98
CA LEU A 319 16.31 -9.47 11.42
C LEU A 319 16.63 -10.30 12.68
N GLY A 320 15.62 -10.78 13.39
CA GLY A 320 15.77 -11.48 14.65
C GLY A 320 16.19 -10.58 15.82
N VAL A 321 15.82 -9.31 15.76
CA VAL A 321 16.08 -8.29 16.82
C VAL A 321 14.76 -7.68 17.33
N PRO A 322 13.74 -8.50 17.67
CA PRO A 322 12.45 -7.99 18.09
C PRO A 322 12.57 -7.15 19.38
N HIS A 323 11.69 -6.17 19.49
CA HIS A 323 11.63 -5.27 20.65
C HIS A 323 12.79 -4.25 20.75
N ASP A 324 13.34 -3.75 19.63
CA ASP A 324 14.17 -2.56 19.66
C ASP A 324 13.33 -1.36 20.14
N PRO A 325 13.62 -0.79 21.34
CA PRO A 325 12.78 0.26 21.89
C PRO A 325 12.69 1.51 21.02
N LYS A 326 13.68 1.73 20.14
CA LYS A 326 13.71 2.89 19.26
C LYS A 326 12.74 2.71 18.10
N THR A 327 12.73 1.53 17.49
CA THR A 327 11.79 1.18 16.41
C THR A 327 10.35 1.12 16.92
N GLU A 328 10.12 0.43 18.05
CA GLU A 328 8.78 0.36 18.67
C GLU A 328 8.23 1.74 19.04
N ARG A 329 9.08 2.61 19.61
CA ARG A 329 8.69 3.98 19.93
C ARG A 329 8.30 4.76 18.67
N MET A 330 9.10 4.69 17.61
CA MET A 330 8.82 5.41 16.37
C MET A 330 7.56 4.88 15.69
N ALA A 331 7.40 3.57 15.59
CA ALA A 331 6.19 2.95 15.04
C ALA A 331 4.92 3.39 15.81
N LYS A 332 4.99 3.43 17.13
CA LYS A 332 3.88 3.92 17.95
C LYS A 332 3.61 5.41 17.72
N MET A 333 4.64 6.24 17.60
CA MET A 333 4.48 7.68 17.38
C MET A 333 3.80 7.98 16.05
N LEU A 334 4.13 7.25 14.97
CA LEU A 334 3.48 7.38 13.66
C LEU A 334 1.97 7.08 13.76
N VAL A 335 1.60 5.96 14.37
CA VAL A 335 0.18 5.60 14.52
C VAL A 335 -0.56 6.56 15.45
N ASP A 336 0.07 6.99 16.56
CA ASP A 336 -0.55 7.95 17.48
C ASP A 336 -0.78 9.31 16.83
N HIS A 337 0.17 9.79 16.01
CA HIS A 337 0.03 11.03 15.26
C HIS A 337 -1.09 10.95 14.23
N ALA A 338 -1.11 9.90 13.41
CA ALA A 338 -2.17 9.67 12.43
C ALA A 338 -3.56 9.59 13.10
N LEU A 339 -3.68 8.92 14.26
CA LEU A 339 -4.92 8.89 15.03
C LEU A 339 -5.31 10.25 15.62
N ALA A 340 -4.33 11.05 16.05
CA ALA A 340 -4.61 12.33 16.67
C ALA A 340 -5.04 13.42 15.66
N TYR A 341 -4.52 13.37 14.44
CA TYR A 341 -4.67 14.44 13.46
C TYR A 341 -5.33 14.03 12.15
N GLY A 342 -5.13 12.79 11.70
CA GLY A 342 -5.66 12.26 10.45
C GLY A 342 -6.91 11.41 10.58
N TRP A 343 -7.54 11.33 11.75
CA TRP A 343 -8.68 10.45 12.01
C TRP A 343 -10.03 11.13 11.83
N ASP A 344 -10.97 10.46 11.16
CA ASP A 344 -12.36 10.90 11.07
C ASP A 344 -13.19 10.39 12.26
N GLU A 345 -13.40 11.22 13.23
CA GLU A 345 -14.19 10.92 14.43
C GLU A 345 -15.66 10.57 14.12
N LYS A 346 -16.18 11.02 12.99
CA LYS A 346 -17.59 10.84 12.61
C LYS A 346 -17.86 9.50 11.93
N LEU A 347 -17.09 9.18 10.90
CA LEU A 347 -17.28 7.97 10.09
C LEU A 347 -16.30 6.87 10.43
N GLY A 348 -15.19 7.20 11.04
CA GLY A 348 -14.02 6.34 11.19
C GLY A 348 -13.13 6.35 9.95
N GLY A 349 -11.91 5.83 10.09
CA GLY A 349 -10.92 5.79 9.03
C GLY A 349 -10.01 7.00 8.99
N PHE A 350 -8.92 6.87 8.26
CA PHE A 350 -7.92 7.92 8.12
C PHE A 350 -8.20 8.79 6.89
N TYR A 351 -7.95 10.09 7.03
CA TYR A 351 -7.89 11.01 5.90
C TYR A 351 -6.62 10.76 5.07
N GLU A 352 -6.58 11.29 3.87
CA GLU A 352 -5.47 11.04 2.93
C GLU A 352 -4.20 11.77 3.38
N HIS A 353 -4.24 13.10 3.60
CA HIS A 353 -3.07 13.83 4.06
C HIS A 353 -3.40 15.13 4.81
N GLY A 354 -2.39 15.67 5.48
CA GLY A 354 -2.43 16.93 6.19
C GLY A 354 -1.04 17.53 6.36
N THR A 355 -0.95 18.50 7.26
CA THR A 355 0.34 19.07 7.63
C THR A 355 0.94 18.38 8.85
N THR A 356 2.23 18.43 9.00
CA THR A 356 2.97 17.97 10.21
C THR A 356 2.40 18.56 11.52
N PHE A 357 1.73 19.71 11.44
CA PHE A 357 1.18 20.42 12.58
C PHE A 357 -0.29 20.10 12.88
N GLY A 358 -0.88 19.13 12.18
CA GLY A 358 -2.21 18.59 12.46
C GLY A 358 -3.36 19.31 11.74
N GLU A 359 -3.10 20.10 10.71
CA GLU A 359 -4.13 20.62 9.83
C GLU A 359 -4.38 19.62 8.70
N VAL A 360 -5.60 19.07 8.61
CA VAL A 360 -5.98 18.15 7.53
C VAL A 360 -6.19 18.95 6.24
N GLU A 361 -5.57 18.51 5.16
CA GLU A 361 -5.64 19.17 3.84
C GLU A 361 -6.51 18.39 2.86
N ASP A 362 -6.46 17.05 2.88
CA ASP A 362 -7.34 16.19 2.07
C ASP A 362 -8.12 15.22 2.96
N ILE A 363 -9.44 15.41 2.99
CA ILE A 363 -10.38 14.64 3.82
C ILE A 363 -11.00 13.44 3.09
N ARG A 364 -10.54 13.14 1.87
CA ARG A 364 -10.93 11.93 1.16
C ARG A 364 -10.26 10.73 1.83
N LYS A 365 -10.76 9.55 1.52
CA LYS A 365 -10.26 8.28 2.08
C LYS A 365 -9.94 7.33 0.96
N GLU A 366 -8.67 7.02 0.82
CA GLU A 366 -8.19 6.07 -0.17
C GLU A 366 -8.20 4.64 0.39
N TRP A 367 -8.47 3.69 -0.48
CA TRP A 367 -8.62 2.28 -0.10
C TRP A 367 -7.38 1.72 0.62
N TRP A 368 -6.19 2.07 0.14
CA TRP A 368 -4.95 1.55 0.69
C TRP A 368 -4.67 2.11 2.09
N VAL A 369 -4.96 3.39 2.32
CA VAL A 369 -4.85 4.04 3.63
C VAL A 369 -5.72 3.33 4.66
N GLU A 370 -6.95 3.00 4.27
CA GLU A 370 -7.88 2.31 5.16
C GLU A 370 -7.44 0.87 5.47
N MET A 371 -6.92 0.16 4.48
CA MET A 371 -6.47 -1.21 4.66
C MET A 371 -5.18 -1.28 5.50
N GLU A 372 -4.21 -0.42 5.25
CA GLU A 372 -2.98 -0.36 6.04
C GLU A 372 -3.26 0.09 7.48
N GLY A 373 -4.20 1.03 7.65
CA GLY A 373 -4.66 1.45 8.97
C GLY A 373 -5.23 0.30 9.79
N LEU A 374 -6.02 -0.62 9.21
CA LEU A 374 -6.51 -1.80 9.92
C LEU A 374 -5.36 -2.65 10.48
N ASN A 375 -4.35 -2.91 9.65
CA ASN A 375 -3.21 -3.72 10.03
C ASN A 375 -2.41 -3.07 11.18
N ALA A 376 -2.10 -1.77 11.04
CA ALA A 376 -1.37 -1.01 12.04
C ALA A 376 -2.12 -0.90 13.37
N LEU A 377 -3.41 -0.57 13.34
CA LEU A 377 -4.22 -0.44 14.56
C LEU A 377 -4.31 -1.76 15.34
N LEU A 378 -4.46 -2.87 14.64
CA LEU A 378 -4.52 -4.17 15.31
C LEU A 378 -3.14 -4.60 15.85
N LEU A 379 -2.05 -4.27 15.17
CA LEU A 379 -0.69 -4.47 15.66
C LEU A 379 -0.42 -3.64 16.92
N MET A 380 -0.84 -2.37 16.93
CA MET A 380 -0.74 -1.53 18.14
C MET A 380 -1.61 -2.06 19.28
N HIS A 381 -2.79 -2.60 18.98
CA HIS A 381 -3.61 -3.28 19.98
C HIS A 381 -2.91 -4.53 20.54
N GLU A 382 -2.28 -5.35 19.72
CA GLU A 382 -1.52 -6.51 20.18
C GLU A 382 -0.40 -6.11 21.14
N LYS A 383 0.33 -5.02 20.85
CA LYS A 383 1.43 -4.54 21.68
C LYS A 383 0.98 -3.77 22.93
N TYR A 384 -0.05 -2.94 22.82
CA TYR A 384 -0.42 -1.95 23.86
C TYR A 384 -1.85 -2.10 24.38
N GLY A 385 -2.64 -3.04 23.90
CA GLY A 385 -4.05 -3.21 24.27
C GLY A 385 -4.33 -3.51 25.74
N ARG A 386 -3.32 -3.97 26.50
CA ARG A 386 -3.44 -4.11 27.98
C ARG A 386 -3.47 -2.77 28.70
N GLN A 387 -3.03 -1.70 28.06
CA GLN A 387 -2.93 -0.36 28.64
C GLN A 387 -4.09 0.54 28.20
N SER A 388 -4.64 0.31 27.02
CA SER A 388 -5.70 1.13 26.43
C SER A 388 -6.45 0.39 25.31
N ASP A 389 -7.77 0.59 25.24
CA ASP A 389 -8.61 0.05 24.17
C ASP A 389 -8.65 0.97 22.93
N ILE A 390 -7.89 2.07 22.91
CA ILE A 390 -7.97 3.09 21.85
C ILE A 390 -7.75 2.49 20.46
N TYR A 391 -6.74 1.66 20.30
CA TYR A 391 -6.42 1.05 19.01
C TYR A 391 -7.46 0.02 18.57
N PHE A 392 -8.00 -0.77 19.50
CA PHE A 392 -9.04 -1.74 19.17
C PHE A 392 -10.38 -1.07 18.85
N ASN A 393 -10.70 0.03 19.51
CA ASN A 393 -11.88 0.83 19.21
C ASN A 393 -11.74 1.50 17.83
N ALA A 394 -10.58 2.08 17.52
CA ALA A 394 -10.29 2.64 16.21
C ALA A 394 -10.33 1.56 15.11
N PHE A 395 -9.75 0.38 15.34
CA PHE A 395 -9.86 -0.77 14.44
C PHE A 395 -11.32 -1.13 14.14
N GLN A 396 -12.18 -1.22 15.17
CA GLN A 396 -13.59 -1.55 14.99
C GLN A 396 -14.32 -0.47 14.17
N GLN A 397 -14.01 0.79 14.41
CA GLN A 397 -14.62 1.91 13.69
C GLN A 397 -14.18 1.94 12.22
N GLN A 398 -12.89 1.75 11.96
CA GLN A 398 -12.35 1.67 10.61
C GLN A 398 -12.90 0.46 9.84
N TRP A 399 -12.96 -0.71 10.48
CA TRP A 399 -13.58 -1.88 9.90
C TRP A 399 -15.05 -1.65 9.53
N ASN A 400 -15.79 -0.95 10.40
CA ASN A 400 -17.17 -0.56 10.09
C ASN A 400 -17.22 0.44 8.91
N PHE A 401 -16.31 1.39 8.82
CA PHE A 401 -16.21 2.32 7.69
C PHE A 401 -15.99 1.56 6.38
N ILE A 402 -15.02 0.66 6.33
CA ILE A 402 -14.72 -0.13 5.12
C ILE A 402 -15.94 -0.92 4.67
N LYS A 403 -16.59 -1.65 5.59
CA LYS A 403 -17.79 -2.45 5.27
C LYS A 403 -18.97 -1.62 4.78
N THR A 404 -19.13 -0.41 5.31
CA THR A 404 -20.30 0.42 5.06
C THR A 404 -20.17 1.30 3.84
N TYR A 405 -18.97 1.84 3.60
CA TYR A 405 -18.77 2.89 2.61
C TYR A 405 -17.79 2.52 1.51
N GLN A 406 -16.80 1.68 1.79
CA GLN A 406 -15.73 1.39 0.84
C GLN A 406 -15.91 0.06 0.09
N ALA A 407 -16.56 -0.93 0.69
CA ALA A 407 -16.95 -2.14 -0.02
C ALA A 407 -18.16 -1.88 -0.94
N ASP A 408 -18.09 -2.37 -2.18
CA ASP A 408 -19.20 -2.25 -3.15
C ASP A 408 -20.23 -3.36 -2.90
N PRO A 409 -21.45 -3.04 -2.45
CA PRO A 409 -22.46 -4.06 -2.14
C PRO A 409 -23.08 -4.70 -3.38
N GLU A 410 -22.89 -4.12 -4.57
CA GLU A 410 -23.53 -4.58 -5.81
C GLU A 410 -22.60 -5.44 -6.66
N PHE A 411 -21.37 -4.97 -6.90
CA PHE A 411 -20.39 -5.65 -7.76
C PHE A 411 -19.20 -6.23 -6.99
N HIS A 412 -19.22 -6.12 -5.67
CA HIS A 412 -18.11 -6.52 -4.80
C HIS A 412 -16.81 -5.75 -5.08
N GLY A 413 -15.77 -6.05 -4.32
CA GLY A 413 -14.51 -5.31 -4.38
C GLY A 413 -14.59 -3.97 -3.65
N ILE A 414 -13.45 -3.31 -3.57
CA ILE A 414 -13.23 -2.11 -2.76
C ILE A 414 -13.18 -0.89 -3.68
N TYR A 415 -13.93 0.15 -3.38
CA TYR A 415 -13.84 1.43 -4.08
C TYR A 415 -12.47 2.08 -3.82
N PRO A 416 -11.83 2.66 -4.86
CA PRO A 416 -10.53 3.32 -4.70
C PRO A 416 -10.57 4.50 -3.74
N MET A 417 -11.64 5.28 -3.76
CA MET A 417 -11.76 6.51 -2.99
C MET A 417 -13.18 6.77 -2.53
N VAL A 418 -13.33 7.21 -1.28
CA VAL A 418 -14.58 7.62 -0.67
C VAL A 418 -14.47 9.07 -0.21
N GLY A 419 -15.49 9.87 -0.52
CA GLY A 419 -15.60 11.25 -0.09
C GLY A 419 -15.98 11.39 1.39
N PRO A 420 -15.95 12.63 1.93
CA PRO A 420 -16.26 12.92 3.34
C PRO A 420 -17.74 12.68 3.71
N ASP A 421 -18.59 12.51 2.70
CA ASP A 421 -20.00 12.19 2.83
C ASP A 421 -20.29 10.66 2.84
N GLY A 422 -19.25 9.84 2.74
CA GLY A 422 -19.36 8.38 2.64
C GLY A 422 -19.77 7.88 1.25
N ILE A 423 -19.69 8.75 0.23
CA ILE A 423 -20.01 8.36 -1.17
C ILE A 423 -18.72 8.04 -1.91
N ALA A 424 -18.73 6.96 -2.70
CA ALA A 424 -17.59 6.60 -3.52
C ALA A 424 -17.29 7.69 -4.56
N ALA A 425 -16.14 8.35 -4.43
CA ALA A 425 -15.68 9.43 -5.31
C ALA A 425 -15.04 8.87 -6.57
N GLU A 426 -14.39 7.71 -6.48
CA GLU A 426 -13.88 6.94 -7.60
C GLU A 426 -14.40 5.51 -7.52
N GLN A 427 -14.79 4.93 -8.65
CA GLN A 427 -15.51 3.66 -8.68
C GLN A 427 -14.83 2.56 -9.48
N ASN A 428 -13.90 2.86 -10.38
CA ASN A 428 -13.18 1.84 -11.14
C ASN A 428 -12.40 0.93 -10.19
N LYS A 429 -12.57 -0.38 -10.34
CA LYS A 429 -12.04 -1.36 -9.39
C LYS A 429 -10.55 -1.62 -9.56
N GLY A 430 -10.05 -1.55 -10.78
CA GLY A 430 -8.66 -1.78 -11.10
C GLY A 430 -8.05 -0.62 -11.88
N GLN A 431 -6.80 -0.29 -11.57
CA GLN A 431 -5.95 0.64 -12.30
C GLN A 431 -4.48 0.30 -12.01
N ASN A 432 -3.54 0.93 -12.71
CA ASN A 432 -2.11 0.61 -12.55
C ASN A 432 -1.59 0.70 -11.11
N TRP A 433 -2.19 1.54 -10.27
CA TRP A 433 -1.82 1.69 -8.85
C TRP A 433 -2.65 0.82 -7.91
N LYS A 434 -3.92 0.55 -8.27
CA LYS A 434 -4.82 -0.27 -7.47
C LYS A 434 -4.84 -1.71 -7.96
N ALA A 435 -4.11 -2.55 -7.25
CA ALA A 435 -4.09 -4.01 -7.36
C ALA A 435 -4.84 -4.65 -6.18
N ALA A 436 -4.90 -5.97 -6.15
CA ALA A 436 -5.39 -6.73 -4.99
C ALA A 436 -4.46 -6.67 -3.76
N TYR A 437 -3.39 -5.92 -3.81
CA TYR A 437 -2.26 -5.98 -2.89
C TYR A 437 -2.58 -5.45 -1.48
N HIS A 438 -2.91 -4.17 -1.33
CA HIS A 438 -3.20 -3.58 -0.02
C HIS A 438 -4.41 -4.26 0.63
N ASP A 439 -5.46 -4.51 -0.17
CA ASP A 439 -6.67 -5.21 0.30
C ASP A 439 -6.34 -6.64 0.78
N GLY A 440 -5.61 -7.40 -0.04
CA GLY A 440 -5.23 -8.78 0.26
C GLY A 440 -4.27 -8.88 1.45
N ARG A 441 -3.20 -8.08 1.45
CA ARG A 441 -2.21 -8.05 2.54
C ARG A 441 -2.85 -7.73 3.88
N ALA A 442 -3.61 -6.64 3.94
CA ALA A 442 -4.24 -6.22 5.18
C ALA A 442 -5.23 -7.26 5.69
N LEU A 443 -6.11 -7.80 4.84
CA LEU A 443 -7.12 -8.76 5.28
C LEU A 443 -6.51 -10.10 5.73
N MET A 444 -5.46 -10.59 5.06
CA MET A 444 -4.70 -11.77 5.52
C MET A 444 -4.04 -11.51 6.87
N ASN A 445 -3.25 -10.45 6.99
CA ASN A 445 -2.52 -10.12 8.22
C ASN A 445 -3.48 -9.89 9.41
N VAL A 446 -4.57 -9.16 9.18
CA VAL A 446 -5.58 -8.88 10.20
C VAL A 446 -6.26 -10.16 10.67
N SER A 447 -6.69 -11.02 9.75
CA SER A 447 -7.33 -12.29 10.10
C SER A 447 -6.41 -13.19 10.93
N GLU A 448 -5.17 -13.36 10.52
CA GLU A 448 -4.19 -14.18 11.24
C GLU A 448 -3.87 -13.62 12.62
N ARG A 449 -3.69 -12.30 12.73
CA ARG A 449 -3.45 -11.61 14.00
C ARG A 449 -4.63 -11.78 14.95
N LEU A 450 -5.85 -11.65 14.48
CA LEU A 450 -7.07 -11.88 15.26
C LEU A 450 -7.18 -13.33 15.74
N LYS A 451 -6.87 -14.31 14.89
CA LYS A 451 -6.83 -15.74 15.27
C LYS A 451 -5.78 -16.00 16.35
N ARG A 452 -4.59 -15.40 16.23
CA ARG A 452 -3.51 -15.49 17.21
C ARG A 452 -3.91 -14.85 18.56
N LEU A 453 -4.50 -13.66 18.54
CA LEU A 453 -5.01 -12.97 19.74
C LEU A 453 -6.09 -13.80 20.44
N ALA A 454 -6.99 -14.43 19.71
CA ALA A 454 -8.01 -15.31 20.26
C ALA A 454 -7.41 -16.54 20.97
N GLY A 455 -6.36 -17.15 20.41
CA GLY A 455 -5.64 -18.28 21.02
C GLY A 455 -4.88 -17.88 22.29
N ASN A 456 -4.20 -16.76 22.27
CA ASN A 456 -3.47 -16.23 23.44
C ASN A 456 -4.42 -15.88 24.60
N TRP A 457 -5.61 -15.37 24.31
CA TRP A 457 -6.63 -15.06 25.31
C TRP A 457 -7.13 -16.31 26.04
N GLN A 458 -7.31 -17.41 25.32
CA GLN A 458 -7.72 -18.68 25.92
C GLN A 458 -6.65 -19.23 26.88
N SER A 459 -5.39 -19.13 26.53
CA SER A 459 -4.29 -19.61 27.39
C SER A 459 -4.18 -18.82 28.71
N VAL A 460 -4.40 -17.52 28.70
CA VAL A 460 -4.40 -16.66 29.90
C VAL A 460 -5.57 -17.00 30.83
N GLN A 461 -6.75 -17.26 30.31
CA GLN A 461 -7.91 -17.65 31.14
C GLN A 461 -7.74 -19.03 31.77
N LEU A 462 -7.16 -19.99 31.07
CA LEU A 462 -6.87 -21.32 31.63
C LEU A 462 -5.86 -21.27 32.76
N HIS A 463 -4.86 -20.38 32.70
CA HIS A 463 -3.88 -20.21 33.79
C HIS A 463 -4.44 -19.43 34.97
N SER A 464 -5.37 -18.50 34.77
CA SER A 464 -6.02 -17.75 35.85
C SER A 464 -7.06 -18.60 36.61
N SER A 465 -7.68 -19.58 35.96
CA SER A 465 -8.64 -20.51 36.59
C SER A 465 -7.96 -21.69 37.32
N ALA A 466 -6.70 -22.01 36.94
CA ALA A 466 -5.92 -23.07 37.58
C ALA A 466 -5.19 -22.61 38.88
N GLY A 467 -5.22 -21.31 39.19
CA GLY A 467 -4.58 -20.72 40.38
C GLY A 467 -5.54 -20.39 41.53
N THR A 468 -6.77 -20.88 41.50
CA THR A 468 -7.80 -20.61 42.53
C THR A 468 -8.33 -21.88 43.24
N ASP A 469 -7.57 -22.98 43.23
CA ASP A 469 -7.82 -24.17 44.05
C ASP A 469 -6.82 -24.32 45.19
#